data_d42fe7cab2e035b289bd35c2c4611cec
#
_entry.id   d42fe7cab2e035b289bd35c2c4611cec
#
_cell.length_a   1.000
_cell.length_b   1.000
_cell.length_c   1.000
_cell.angle_alpha   90.00
_cell.angle_beta   90.00
_cell.angle_gamma   90.00
#
_symmetry.space_group_name_H-M   'P 1'
#
loop_
_entity.id
_entity.type
_entity.pdbx_description
1 polymer ?
#
loop_
_entity_poly.entity_id
_entity_poly.type
_entity_poly.pdbx_seq_one_letter_code
_entity_poly.pdbx_strand_id
1 'polypeptide(L)'
;MIKNGPFDGLLGFSQGAFLSAAIPGMQEKGTALTKVPKVKFLVIISGAKIPGLVFGQPKAAVGAFSSPVRCPSLHFIGERDFLKTEGEVLAKSFVEPVVIHHTSGHTIPKLETKAEETVVLSFFQRIRQILSDESCSARSLM
;
A
#
# COMPACT_ATOMS: atom_id res chain seq x y z
N MET A 1 -9.03 9.21 10.68
CA MET A 1 -8.63 7.90 11.23
C MET A 1 -8.94 7.78 12.72
N ILE A 2 -8.57 8.73 13.56
CA ILE A 2 -8.86 8.65 15.02
C ILE A 2 -10.36 8.67 15.30
N LYS A 3 -11.12 9.53 14.60
CA LYS A 3 -12.57 9.70 14.83
C LYS A 3 -13.43 8.58 14.26
N ASN A 4 -13.03 8.03 13.10
CA ASN A 4 -13.86 7.10 12.32
C ASN A 4 -13.19 5.73 12.13
N GLY A 5 -12.06 5.46 12.81
CA GLY A 5 -11.32 4.22 12.76
C GLY A 5 -11.60 3.31 13.95
N PRO A 6 -10.80 2.28 14.15
CA PRO A 6 -9.59 1.95 13.38
C PRO A 6 -9.88 1.43 11.96
N PHE A 7 -8.89 1.56 11.06
CA PHE A 7 -8.92 0.99 9.73
C PHE A 7 -7.75 0.02 9.59
N ASP A 8 -7.98 -1.16 9.01
CA ASP A 8 -6.94 -2.18 8.82
C ASP A 8 -6.07 -1.89 7.60
N GLY A 9 -6.63 -1.34 6.55
CA GLY A 9 -5.91 -1.07 5.31
C GLY A 9 -6.22 0.27 4.67
N LEU A 10 -5.42 0.61 3.66
CA LEU A 10 -5.60 1.80 2.84
C LEU A 10 -5.63 1.41 1.37
N LEU A 11 -6.53 2.03 0.62
CA LEU A 11 -6.54 2.03 -0.83
C LEU A 11 -6.28 3.44 -1.31
N GLY A 12 -5.32 3.61 -2.22
CA GLY A 12 -4.99 4.90 -2.81
C GLY A 12 -4.85 4.82 -4.32
N PHE A 13 -5.29 5.88 -4.99
CA PHE A 13 -5.11 6.10 -6.43
C PHE A 13 -4.33 7.40 -6.63
N SER A 14 -3.34 7.41 -7.54
CA SER A 14 -2.56 8.59 -7.91
C SER A 14 -1.92 9.25 -6.67
N GLN A 15 -2.19 10.49 -6.38
CA GLN A 15 -1.69 11.20 -5.19
C GLN A 15 -2.10 10.52 -3.87
N GLY A 16 -3.30 9.95 -3.82
CA GLY A 16 -3.74 9.13 -2.69
C GLY A 16 -2.89 7.87 -2.51
N ALA A 17 -2.44 7.28 -3.62
CA ALA A 17 -1.51 6.14 -3.61
C ALA A 17 -0.12 6.54 -3.09
N PHE A 18 0.40 7.73 -3.44
CA PHE A 18 1.67 8.23 -2.94
C PHE A 18 1.67 8.34 -1.41
N LEU A 19 0.62 8.95 -0.87
CA LEU A 19 0.45 9.10 0.57
C LEU A 19 0.26 7.74 1.25
N SER A 20 -0.66 6.91 0.75
CA SER A 20 -0.95 5.59 1.32
C SER A 20 0.29 4.71 1.38
N ALA A 21 1.11 4.71 0.33
CA ALA A 21 2.34 3.92 0.26
C ALA A 21 3.40 4.37 1.27
N ALA A 22 3.46 5.65 1.62
CA ALA A 22 4.43 6.19 2.57
C ALA A 22 4.03 5.96 4.04
N ILE A 23 2.73 5.83 4.34
CA ILE A 23 2.21 5.76 5.71
C ILE A 23 2.84 4.64 6.54
N PRO A 24 2.97 3.38 6.07
CA PRO A 24 3.60 2.34 6.89
C PRO A 24 5.03 2.68 7.30
N GLY A 25 5.84 3.22 6.39
CA GLY A 25 7.20 3.67 6.71
C GLY A 25 7.22 4.85 7.67
N MET A 26 6.29 5.79 7.56
CA MET A 26 6.14 6.89 8.51
C MET A 26 5.71 6.40 9.89
N GLN A 27 4.81 5.42 9.98
CA GLN A 27 4.41 4.80 11.24
C GLN A 27 5.57 4.03 11.88
N GLU A 28 6.36 3.31 11.08
CA GLU A 28 7.53 2.57 11.55
C GLU A 28 8.57 3.51 12.18
N LYS A 29 8.78 4.68 11.57
CA LYS A 29 9.70 5.71 12.05
C LYS A 29 9.13 6.61 13.15
N GLY A 30 7.85 6.48 13.47
CA GLY A 30 7.18 7.33 14.43
C GLY A 30 7.02 8.79 13.98
N THR A 31 7.04 9.07 12.67
CA THR A 31 6.94 10.43 12.12
C THR A 31 5.52 10.88 11.82
N ALA A 32 4.58 9.93 11.67
CA ALA A 32 3.16 10.22 11.46
C ALA A 32 2.25 9.10 11.94
N LEU A 33 0.99 9.45 12.25
CA LEU A 33 -0.07 8.52 12.64
C LEU A 33 0.29 7.59 13.81
N THR A 34 1.09 8.08 14.76
CA THR A 34 1.58 7.32 15.93
C THR A 34 0.48 6.99 16.94
N LYS A 35 -0.66 7.68 16.89
CA LYS A 35 -1.81 7.50 17.79
C LYS A 35 -2.90 6.58 17.24
N VAL A 36 -2.67 5.98 16.07
CA VAL A 36 -3.61 5.02 15.46
C VAL A 36 -2.88 3.69 15.23
N PRO A 37 -3.60 2.56 15.18
CA PRO A 37 -3.01 1.27 14.86
C PRO A 37 -2.23 1.31 13.54
N LYS A 38 -1.17 0.50 13.44
CA LYS A 38 -0.41 0.36 12.19
C LYS A 38 -1.31 -0.15 11.08
N VAL A 39 -1.11 0.41 9.88
CA VAL A 39 -1.76 -0.08 8.66
C VAL A 39 -1.27 -1.49 8.38
N LYS A 40 -2.20 -2.41 8.13
CA LYS A 40 -1.92 -3.85 7.99
C LYS A 40 -1.81 -4.30 6.55
N PHE A 41 -2.40 -3.55 5.61
CA PHE A 41 -2.25 -3.79 4.17
C PHE A 41 -2.53 -2.55 3.33
N LEU A 42 -2.05 -2.58 2.09
CA LEU A 42 -2.24 -1.50 1.11
C LEU A 42 -2.75 -2.03 -0.22
N VAL A 43 -3.59 -1.23 -0.87
CA VAL A 43 -3.89 -1.35 -2.30
C VAL A 43 -3.46 -0.04 -2.97
N ILE A 44 -2.49 -0.11 -3.85
CA ILE A 44 -1.83 1.02 -4.51
C ILE A 44 -2.14 0.99 -6.00
N ILE A 45 -2.79 2.02 -6.49
CA ILE A 45 -3.16 2.14 -7.91
C ILE A 45 -2.45 3.36 -8.48
N SER A 46 -1.64 3.18 -9.51
CA SER A 46 -0.87 4.26 -10.16
C SER A 46 -0.07 5.08 -9.15
N GLY A 47 0.72 4.39 -8.32
CA GLY A 47 1.48 5.01 -7.23
C GLY A 47 2.90 5.40 -7.62
N ALA A 48 3.51 6.25 -6.79
CA ALA A 48 4.92 6.59 -6.83
C ALA A 48 5.43 6.88 -5.40
N LYS A 49 6.74 6.91 -5.21
CA LYS A 49 7.32 7.37 -3.94
C LYS A 49 7.07 8.86 -3.74
N ILE A 50 6.79 9.27 -2.50
CA ILE A 50 6.91 10.67 -2.12
C ILE A 50 8.38 10.96 -1.79
N PRO A 51 8.97 12.04 -2.29
CA PRO A 51 8.38 13.08 -3.10
C PRO A 51 8.47 12.77 -4.59
N GLY A 52 7.37 12.89 -5.30
CA GLY A 52 7.50 13.27 -6.70
C GLY A 52 8.11 14.67 -6.77
N LEU A 53 8.94 14.91 -7.75
CA LEU A 53 9.70 16.15 -7.97
C LEU A 53 8.85 17.45 -7.98
N VAL A 54 7.53 17.35 -8.03
CA VAL A 54 6.64 18.48 -8.30
C VAL A 54 6.09 19.16 -7.03
N PHE A 55 5.98 18.45 -5.90
CA PHE A 55 5.26 18.97 -4.73
C PHE A 55 6.11 19.12 -3.46
N GLY A 56 7.41 18.90 -3.54
CA GLY A 56 8.28 18.88 -2.36
C GLY A 56 8.02 17.65 -1.47
N GLN A 57 8.95 17.38 -0.57
CA GLN A 57 8.83 16.25 0.36
C GLN A 57 8.22 16.72 1.68
N PRO A 58 7.04 16.20 2.08
CA PRO A 58 6.56 16.42 3.44
C PRO A 58 7.60 15.91 4.44
N LYS A 59 7.95 16.73 5.44
CA LYS A 59 8.96 16.36 6.46
C LYS A 59 8.68 15.00 7.11
N ALA A 60 7.41 14.68 7.35
CA ALA A 60 7.00 13.41 7.93
C ALA A 60 7.29 12.20 7.02
N ALA A 61 7.37 12.38 5.70
CA ALA A 61 7.64 11.32 4.73
C ALA A 61 9.13 11.12 4.45
N VAL A 62 10.01 11.97 5.02
CA VAL A 62 11.46 11.80 4.88
C VAL A 62 11.87 10.44 5.43
N GLY A 63 12.49 9.63 4.59
CA GLY A 63 12.95 8.31 4.95
C GLY A 63 11.85 7.24 5.06
N ALA A 64 10.61 7.49 4.65
CA ALA A 64 9.53 6.48 4.66
C ALA A 64 9.91 5.18 3.92
N PHE A 65 10.80 5.28 2.93
CA PHE A 65 11.31 4.16 2.12
C PHE A 65 12.82 3.91 2.32
N SER A 66 13.39 4.33 3.44
CA SER A 66 14.83 4.09 3.73
C SER A 66 15.14 2.64 4.12
N SER A 67 14.13 1.87 4.46
CA SER A 67 14.18 0.43 4.69
C SER A 67 13.05 -0.24 3.90
N PRO A 68 13.16 -1.52 3.54
CA PRO A 68 12.06 -2.24 2.89
C PRO A 68 10.78 -2.20 3.72
N VAL A 69 9.68 -1.80 3.11
CA VAL A 69 8.38 -1.71 3.77
C VAL A 69 7.76 -3.10 3.91
N ARG A 70 7.52 -3.55 5.14
CA ARG A 70 7.01 -4.90 5.42
C ARG A 70 5.47 -5.02 5.40
N CYS A 71 4.77 -3.91 5.18
CA CYS A 71 3.31 -3.92 5.06
C CYS A 71 2.89 -4.66 3.78
N PRO A 72 2.04 -5.70 3.85
CA PRO A 72 1.49 -6.38 2.68
C PRO A 72 0.88 -5.40 1.70
N SER A 73 1.22 -5.51 0.42
CA SER A 73 0.78 -4.54 -0.58
C SER A 73 0.41 -5.18 -1.91
N LEU A 74 -0.66 -4.67 -2.51
CA LEU A 74 -1.11 -4.98 -3.86
C LEU A 74 -0.98 -3.73 -4.71
N HIS A 75 -0.22 -3.81 -5.79
CA HIS A 75 0.05 -2.71 -6.70
C HIS A 75 -0.57 -2.96 -8.07
N PHE A 76 -1.33 -2.00 -8.57
CA PHE A 76 -1.83 -1.97 -9.94
C PHE A 76 -1.02 -0.95 -10.74
N ILE A 77 -0.37 -1.41 -11.81
CA ILE A 77 0.52 -0.60 -12.66
C ILE A 77 0.01 -0.67 -14.10
N GLY A 78 -0.37 0.47 -14.65
CA GLY A 78 -0.82 0.59 -16.04
C GLY A 78 0.37 0.55 -17.01
N GLU A 79 0.29 -0.31 -18.05
CA GLU A 79 1.33 -0.39 -19.09
C GLU A 79 1.51 0.92 -19.86
N ARG A 80 0.44 1.71 -19.96
CA ARG A 80 0.42 3.03 -20.63
C ARG A 80 0.30 4.18 -19.65
N ASP A 81 0.53 3.92 -18.35
CA ASP A 81 0.54 4.96 -17.32
C ASP A 81 1.85 5.75 -17.38
N PHE A 82 1.76 7.08 -17.32
CA PHE A 82 2.94 7.94 -17.26
C PHE A 82 3.74 7.75 -15.95
N LEU A 83 3.13 7.15 -14.92
CA LEU A 83 3.79 6.76 -13.66
C LEU A 83 4.25 5.29 -13.64
N LYS A 84 4.26 4.57 -14.76
CA LYS A 84 4.62 3.15 -14.79
C LYS A 84 5.98 2.88 -14.13
N THR A 85 7.01 3.60 -14.56
CA THR A 85 8.37 3.44 -14.04
C THR A 85 8.44 3.74 -12.54
N GLU A 86 7.80 4.80 -12.10
CA GLU A 86 7.73 5.21 -10.70
C GLU A 86 6.97 4.17 -9.85
N GLY A 87 5.91 3.61 -10.41
CA GLY A 87 5.13 2.52 -9.78
C GLY A 87 5.95 1.25 -9.58
N GLU A 88 6.74 0.87 -10.58
CA GLU A 88 7.67 -0.27 -10.49
C GLU A 88 8.77 -0.03 -9.45
N VAL A 89 9.32 1.18 -9.40
CA VAL A 89 10.30 1.58 -8.37
C VAL A 89 9.69 1.58 -6.98
N LEU A 90 8.44 2.04 -6.85
CA LEU A 90 7.71 2.01 -5.60
C LEU A 90 7.48 0.57 -5.13
N ALA A 91 6.98 -0.31 -5.99
CA ALA A 91 6.70 -1.70 -5.64
C ALA A 91 7.94 -2.42 -5.11
N LYS A 92 9.12 -2.19 -5.70
CA LYS A 92 10.40 -2.73 -5.24
C LYS A 92 10.81 -2.28 -3.83
N SER A 93 10.15 -1.28 -3.26
CA SER A 93 10.42 -0.83 -1.88
C SER A 93 9.65 -1.63 -0.83
N PHE A 94 8.75 -2.51 -1.26
CA PHE A 94 7.98 -3.38 -0.39
C PHE A 94 8.56 -4.79 -0.36
N VAL A 95 8.38 -5.46 0.76
CA VAL A 95 8.74 -6.87 0.91
C VAL A 95 7.63 -7.72 0.29
N GLU A 96 7.97 -8.55 -0.69
CA GLU A 96 7.05 -9.45 -1.39
C GLU A 96 5.76 -8.76 -1.89
N PRO A 97 5.86 -7.65 -2.64
CA PRO A 97 4.68 -6.97 -3.15
C PRO A 97 3.94 -7.86 -4.17
N VAL A 98 2.62 -7.81 -4.16
CA VAL A 98 1.81 -8.36 -5.25
C VAL A 98 1.64 -7.27 -6.30
N VAL A 99 2.00 -7.56 -7.54
CA VAL A 99 1.93 -6.60 -8.65
C VAL A 99 1.04 -7.13 -9.77
N ILE A 100 0.09 -6.32 -10.20
CA ILE A 100 -0.74 -6.58 -11.38
C ILE A 100 -0.48 -5.47 -12.39
N HIS A 101 -0.01 -5.87 -13.58
CA HIS A 101 0.08 -4.98 -14.74
C HIS A 101 -1.22 -5.04 -15.53
N HIS A 102 -1.77 -3.89 -15.90
CA HIS A 102 -2.98 -3.80 -16.72
C HIS A 102 -2.74 -2.97 -17.97
N THR A 103 -3.49 -3.23 -19.03
CA THR A 103 -3.28 -2.64 -20.37
C THR A 103 -3.61 -1.16 -20.48
N SER A 104 -4.31 -0.59 -19.49
CA SER A 104 -4.74 0.81 -19.48
C SER A 104 -3.65 1.79 -19.07
N GLY A 105 -3.97 3.09 -19.12
CA GLY A 105 -3.11 4.19 -18.65
C GLY A 105 -3.37 4.53 -17.19
N HIS A 106 -3.30 5.83 -16.88
CA HIS A 106 -3.48 6.37 -15.52
C HIS A 106 -4.96 6.35 -15.10
N THR A 107 -5.44 5.20 -14.68
CA THR A 107 -6.85 4.97 -14.32
C THR A 107 -6.98 3.83 -13.31
N ILE A 108 -8.13 3.77 -12.65
CA ILE A 108 -8.50 2.60 -11.84
C ILE A 108 -8.78 1.43 -12.80
N PRO A 109 -8.06 0.31 -12.68
CA PRO A 109 -8.20 -0.81 -13.61
C PRO A 109 -9.54 -1.54 -13.42
N LYS A 110 -10.04 -2.11 -14.51
CA LYS A 110 -10.98 -3.21 -14.44
C LYS A 110 -10.20 -4.52 -14.41
N LEU A 111 -10.66 -5.48 -13.65
CA LEU A 111 -10.13 -6.85 -13.70
C LEU A 111 -10.71 -7.51 -14.95
N GLU A 112 -9.89 -7.71 -15.96
CA GLU A 112 -10.33 -8.20 -17.29
C GLU A 112 -10.19 -9.71 -17.44
N THR A 113 -9.34 -10.31 -16.60
CA THR A 113 -9.03 -11.73 -16.69
C THR A 113 -9.32 -12.49 -15.39
N LYS A 114 -9.65 -13.76 -15.51
CA LYS A 114 -9.81 -14.67 -14.36
C LYS A 114 -8.53 -14.79 -13.54
N ALA A 115 -7.38 -14.67 -14.17
CA ALA A 115 -6.09 -14.69 -13.51
C ALA A 115 -5.91 -13.47 -12.58
N GLU A 116 -6.23 -12.26 -13.05
CA GLU A 116 -6.19 -11.04 -12.22
C GLU A 116 -7.16 -11.12 -11.03
N GLU A 117 -8.39 -11.58 -11.27
CA GLU A 117 -9.36 -11.81 -10.18
C GLU A 117 -8.79 -12.77 -9.13
N THR A 118 -8.17 -13.88 -9.57
CA THR A 118 -7.59 -14.89 -8.68
C THR A 118 -6.46 -14.30 -7.84
N VAL A 119 -5.59 -13.46 -8.42
CA VAL A 119 -4.50 -12.80 -7.69
C VAL A 119 -5.05 -11.86 -6.62
N VAL A 120 -6.07 -11.05 -6.96
CA VAL A 120 -6.72 -10.14 -6.00
C VAL A 120 -7.38 -10.91 -4.86
N LEU A 121 -8.13 -11.95 -5.18
CA LEU A 121 -8.79 -12.79 -4.16
C LEU A 121 -7.78 -13.47 -3.25
N SER A 122 -6.70 -14.02 -3.79
CA SER A 122 -5.62 -14.65 -3.02
C SER A 122 -4.93 -13.66 -2.09
N PHE A 123 -4.70 -12.42 -2.54
CA PHE A 123 -4.17 -11.36 -1.70
C PHE A 123 -5.08 -11.10 -0.49
N PHE A 124 -6.38 -10.88 -0.71
CA PHE A 124 -7.32 -10.62 0.39
C PHE A 124 -7.57 -11.83 1.29
N GLN A 125 -7.50 -13.06 0.77
CA GLN A 125 -7.52 -14.27 1.60
C GLN A 125 -6.33 -14.31 2.56
N ARG A 126 -5.12 -14.00 2.07
CA ARG A 126 -3.91 -13.88 2.90
C ARG A 126 -4.08 -12.80 3.97
N ILE A 127 -4.62 -11.63 3.61
CA ILE A 127 -4.89 -10.56 4.59
C ILE A 127 -5.86 -11.03 5.67
N ARG A 128 -6.96 -11.67 5.31
CA ARG A 128 -7.92 -12.23 6.28
C ARG A 128 -7.25 -13.19 7.25
N GLN A 129 -6.36 -14.05 6.78
CA GLN A 129 -5.63 -14.98 7.64
C GLN A 129 -4.75 -14.24 8.64
N ILE A 130 -3.96 -13.26 8.18
CA ILE A 130 -3.11 -12.43 9.06
C ILE A 130 -3.94 -11.76 10.15
N LEU A 131 -5.07 -11.13 9.80
CA LEU A 131 -5.95 -10.45 10.75
C LEU A 131 -6.57 -11.42 11.78
N SER A 132 -6.90 -12.64 11.35
CA SER A 132 -7.45 -13.68 12.22
C SER A 132 -6.41 -14.17 13.24
N ASP A 133 -5.17 -14.38 12.78
CA ASP A 133 -4.08 -14.86 13.65
C ASP A 133 -3.70 -13.82 14.71
N GLU A 134 -3.65 -12.53 14.33
CA GLU A 134 -3.43 -11.44 15.28
C GLU A 134 -4.52 -11.37 16.36
N SER A 135 -5.79 -11.53 15.97
CA SER A 135 -6.91 -11.50 16.90
C SER A 135 -6.92 -12.69 17.85
N CYS A 136 -6.46 -13.85 17.40
CA CYS A 136 -6.31 -15.04 18.22
C CYS A 136 -5.17 -14.89 19.24
N SER A 137 -4.02 -14.37 18.80
CA SER A 137 -2.85 -14.11 19.66
C SER A 137 -3.18 -13.09 20.76
N ALA A 138 -3.92 -12.03 20.46
CA ALA A 138 -4.33 -11.02 21.42
C ALA A 138 -5.25 -11.60 22.51
N ARG A 139 -6.11 -12.59 22.18
CA ARG A 139 -6.99 -13.26 23.17
C ARG A 139 -6.26 -14.24 24.06
N SER A 140 -5.18 -14.85 23.59
CA SER A 140 -4.38 -15.80 24.38
C SER A 140 -3.51 -15.13 25.45
N LEU A 141 -3.30 -13.83 25.36
CA LEU A 141 -2.50 -13.04 26.31
C LEU A 141 -3.35 -12.35 27.40
N MET A 142 -4.65 -12.52 27.36
CA MET A 142 -5.60 -12.06 28.38
C MET A 142 -6.00 -13.21 29.30
#